data_7c69479e728fbb9ed8c0fc23cdda91a7
#
_entry.id   7c69479e728fbb9ed8c0fc23cdda91a7
#
_cell.length_a   1.000
_cell.length_b   1.000
_cell.length_c   1.000
_cell.angle_alpha   90.00
_cell.angle_beta   90.00
_cell.angle_gamma   90.00
#
_symmetry.space_group_name_H-M   'P 1'
#
loop_
_entity.id
_entity.type
_entity.pdbx_description
1 polymer ?
#
loop_
_entity_poly.entity_id
_entity_poly.type
_entity_poly.pdbx_seq_one_letter_code
_entity_poly.pdbx_strand_id
1 'polypeptide(L)'
;MEHNVWEEEIVLNPAQMAYLLMQAKNKYVIYSRGTGKSFIVGAEVDENVRVMPRGVTTLAQATYGQALTKTLPSTFKLLEQLGYKRYDTKTRTGDYVVCRTPPEGWYRPYEHIMSYDHCICFSNGHCLYILTQDGNSRGPNADFNITDEALTLDKEQFDQEVAPTNRGNEHIFGRKSKSPLFKHHGNAFFSSMPYEPEQKWLLEPAKYYEDERDIHLFDVWNRIVKLQLQLIDAKLADDKVLFREIWNETIRLRRTITPFVSKDGTLFILASIFDNLANVGLSYIMNQYKVMDKLTFMIEILNFIVDKIDHCYYNLDERHKYYKASNDSFIRDFAENTDWDWKQLADTDSRMDADCNPNQPIEVCFDWGSSASFLEVAQCSHFDFVTKTLHPNRIVDNTINEFFVRNAELDDTVVNVLVDKFCHYYRFHPHKTVHYYRDRYGDIRHANSKKTYNESAIERLQRHGWTVVQYTHRGIEPPQHDKYLLWSSITAETDERYPLKRFNASKCKYILISMNNTRVRTNSSGKWEKDKRSERNDSILPEEATHFGDCVDKRVWTKYGDILTKRTFFVDARI
;
A
#
# COMPACT_ATOMS: atom_id res chain seq x y z
N MET A 1 -29.69 28.54 24.32
CA MET A 1 -29.30 27.29 23.63
C MET A 1 -27.87 27.00 24.08
N GLU A 2 -27.75 26.08 25.01
CA GLU A 2 -26.43 25.63 25.46
C GLU A 2 -25.81 24.80 24.33
N HIS A 3 -24.72 25.33 23.76
CA HIS A 3 -23.86 24.54 22.89
C HIS A 3 -23.21 23.48 23.78
N ASN A 4 -23.66 22.22 23.71
CA ASN A 4 -22.92 21.10 24.18
C ASN A 4 -21.63 21.01 23.34
N VAL A 5 -20.56 21.59 23.85
CA VAL A 5 -19.22 21.33 23.36
C VAL A 5 -18.90 19.91 23.81
N TRP A 6 -19.02 18.95 22.89
CA TRP A 6 -18.48 17.62 23.11
C TRP A 6 -16.96 17.77 23.13
N GLU A 7 -16.36 17.65 24.29
CA GLU A 7 -14.91 17.46 24.40
C GLU A 7 -14.60 16.09 23.78
N GLU A 8 -13.99 16.08 22.60
CA GLU A 8 -13.49 14.84 22.01
C GLU A 8 -12.27 14.38 22.83
N GLU A 9 -12.46 13.39 23.66
CA GLU A 9 -11.38 12.79 24.43
C GLU A 9 -10.51 11.93 23.50
N ILE A 10 -9.21 12.23 23.43
CA ILE A 10 -8.23 11.45 22.67
C ILE A 10 -7.80 10.26 23.51
N VAL A 11 -8.31 9.06 23.20
CA VAL A 11 -7.94 7.83 23.88
C VAL A 11 -6.78 7.15 23.17
N LEU A 12 -5.61 7.18 23.80
CA LEU A 12 -4.40 6.54 23.27
C LEU A 12 -4.36 5.06 23.63
N ASN A 13 -3.96 4.22 22.68
CA ASN A 13 -3.65 2.83 22.96
C ASN A 13 -2.21 2.67 23.50
N PRO A 14 -1.87 1.50 24.12
CA PRO A 14 -0.55 1.28 24.70
C PRO A 14 0.62 1.45 23.74
N ALA A 15 0.46 1.08 22.47
CA ALA A 15 1.51 1.24 21.46
C ALA A 15 1.74 2.72 21.11
N GLN A 16 0.67 3.50 20.96
CA GLN A 16 0.73 4.94 20.75
C GLN A 16 1.37 5.65 21.97
N MET A 17 0.98 5.24 23.18
CA MET A 17 1.60 5.78 24.40
C MET A 17 3.10 5.48 24.45
N ALA A 18 3.51 4.25 24.18
CA ALA A 18 4.93 3.88 24.13
C ALA A 18 5.70 4.75 23.14
N TYR A 19 5.14 4.94 21.94
CA TYR A 19 5.74 5.80 20.92
C TYR A 19 5.93 7.25 21.41
N LEU A 20 4.88 7.85 21.97
CA LEU A 20 4.88 9.26 22.39
C LEU A 20 5.78 9.52 23.61
N LEU A 21 5.92 8.53 24.50
CA LEU A 21 6.73 8.66 25.72
C LEU A 21 8.22 8.40 25.48
N MET A 22 8.59 7.72 24.40
CA MET A 22 9.97 7.35 24.11
C MET A 22 10.60 8.34 23.13
N GLN A 23 11.50 9.18 23.64
CA GLN A 23 12.29 10.07 22.81
C GLN A 23 13.42 9.28 22.14
N ALA A 24 13.50 9.36 20.83
CA ALA A 24 14.53 8.71 20.03
C ALA A 24 14.85 9.54 18.79
N LYS A 25 16.09 9.44 18.32
CA LYS A 25 16.54 10.12 17.11
C LYS A 25 15.97 9.44 15.86
N ASN A 26 16.03 8.10 15.82
CA ASN A 26 15.50 7.30 14.74
C ASN A 26 14.36 6.42 15.24
N LYS A 27 13.25 6.41 14.53
CA LYS A 27 12.06 5.63 14.91
C LYS A 27 11.60 4.75 13.76
N TYR A 28 11.46 3.46 14.03
CA TYR A 28 10.93 2.46 13.12
C TYR A 28 9.66 1.86 13.73
N VAL A 29 8.54 2.15 13.10
CA VAL A 29 7.21 1.84 13.63
C VAL A 29 6.49 0.91 12.69
N ILE A 30 6.42 -0.37 13.05
CA ILE A 30 5.77 -1.41 12.27
C ILE A 30 4.44 -1.73 12.94
N TYR A 31 3.39 -1.02 12.51
CA TYR A 31 2.05 -1.16 13.06
C TYR A 31 1.11 -1.77 12.04
N SER A 32 0.36 -2.77 12.48
CA SER A 32 -0.66 -3.39 11.65
C SER A 32 -1.81 -2.41 11.33
N ARG A 33 -2.63 -2.81 10.38
CA ARG A 33 -3.85 -2.07 10.04
C ARG A 33 -4.79 -1.98 11.25
N GLY A 34 -5.34 -0.80 11.49
CA GLY A 34 -6.23 -0.55 12.63
C GLY A 34 -5.52 -0.28 13.96
N THR A 35 -4.19 -0.29 14.04
CA THR A 35 -3.42 0.01 15.27
C THR A 35 -3.31 1.51 15.56
N GLY A 36 -3.70 2.39 14.63
CA GLY A 36 -3.66 3.83 14.82
C GLY A 36 -2.36 4.50 14.34
N LYS A 37 -1.70 3.93 13.32
CA LYS A 37 -0.47 4.46 12.70
C LYS A 37 -0.60 5.91 12.25
N SER A 38 -1.66 6.25 11.52
CA SER A 38 -1.88 7.60 10.98
C SER A 38 -2.00 8.67 12.06
N PHE A 39 -2.49 8.31 13.26
CA PHE A 39 -2.53 9.22 14.41
C PHE A 39 -1.11 9.58 14.85
N ILE A 40 -0.21 8.60 15.00
CA ILE A 40 1.16 8.89 15.47
C ILE A 40 2.01 9.60 14.42
N VAL A 41 1.71 9.48 13.13
CA VAL A 41 2.34 10.33 12.09
C VAL A 41 2.00 11.80 12.33
N GLY A 42 0.72 12.11 12.56
CA GLY A 42 0.30 13.47 12.91
C GLY A 42 0.89 13.97 14.22
N ALA A 43 0.99 13.10 15.22
CA ALA A 43 1.62 13.43 16.50
C ALA A 43 3.14 13.68 16.37
N GLU A 44 3.82 12.98 15.47
CA GLU A 44 5.23 13.23 15.14
C GLU A 44 5.40 14.61 14.49
N VAL A 45 4.50 15.00 13.61
CA VAL A 45 4.48 16.35 13.02
C VAL A 45 4.29 17.40 14.11
N ASP A 46 3.27 17.25 14.98
CA ASP A 46 3.03 18.18 16.10
C ASP A 46 4.25 18.29 17.03
N GLU A 47 4.86 17.16 17.39
CA GLU A 47 6.05 17.15 18.22
C GLU A 47 7.21 17.90 17.55
N ASN A 48 7.44 17.70 16.24
CA ASN A 48 8.49 18.40 15.50
C ASN A 48 8.23 19.92 15.45
N VAL A 49 6.98 20.33 15.22
CA VAL A 49 6.58 21.75 15.26
C VAL A 49 6.93 22.38 16.61
N ARG A 50 6.64 21.70 17.72
CA ARG A 50 6.89 22.22 19.07
C ARG A 50 8.36 22.19 19.49
N VAL A 51 9.07 21.12 19.14
CA VAL A 51 10.43 20.85 19.62
C VAL A 51 11.50 21.53 18.77
N MET A 52 11.23 21.72 17.47
CA MET A 52 12.12 22.34 16.49
C MET A 52 11.46 23.58 15.83
N PRO A 53 11.14 24.65 16.60
CA PRO A 53 10.59 25.86 15.99
C PRO A 53 11.58 26.41 14.94
N ARG A 54 11.05 26.88 13.82
CA ARG A 54 11.81 27.33 12.66
C ARG A 54 12.65 26.23 11.97
N GLY A 55 12.50 24.97 12.37
CA GLY A 55 13.12 23.82 11.70
C GLY A 55 12.35 23.42 10.43
N VAL A 56 12.95 22.54 9.64
CA VAL A 56 12.35 21.94 8.45
C VAL A 56 12.25 20.43 8.67
N THR A 57 11.02 19.92 8.63
CA THR A 57 10.77 18.48 8.59
C THR A 57 10.34 18.08 7.18
N THR A 58 10.91 17.03 6.61
CA THR A 58 10.40 16.48 5.35
C THR A 58 9.35 15.40 5.63
N LEU A 59 8.29 15.40 4.85
CA LEU A 59 7.37 14.28 4.72
C LEU A 59 7.72 13.55 3.41
N ALA A 60 8.55 12.52 3.53
CA ALA A 60 9.01 11.75 2.39
C ALA A 60 8.00 10.65 2.04
N GLN A 61 7.57 10.60 0.80
CA GLN A 61 6.61 9.63 0.27
C GLN A 61 7.08 9.10 -1.08
N ALA A 62 6.60 7.93 -1.49
CA ALA A 62 6.88 7.43 -2.82
C ALA A 62 6.29 8.34 -3.90
N THR A 63 5.10 8.89 -3.67
CA THR A 63 4.41 9.81 -4.59
C THR A 63 3.75 10.97 -3.85
N TYR A 64 3.60 12.10 -4.55
CA TYR A 64 2.90 13.28 -4.02
C TYR A 64 1.42 12.98 -3.72
N GLY A 65 0.78 12.19 -4.59
CA GLY A 65 -0.59 11.74 -4.38
C GLY A 65 -0.79 10.96 -3.09
N GLN A 66 0.14 10.12 -2.68
CA GLN A 66 0.07 9.42 -1.39
C GLN A 66 0.10 10.38 -0.22
N ALA A 67 1.00 11.39 -0.25
CA ALA A 67 1.05 12.40 0.79
C ALA A 67 -0.29 13.12 0.94
N LEU A 68 -0.85 13.61 -0.17
CA LEU A 68 -2.06 14.43 -0.17
C LEU A 68 -3.34 13.65 0.13
N THR A 69 -3.45 12.41 -0.36
CA THR A 69 -4.72 11.65 -0.26
C THR A 69 -4.78 10.70 0.93
N LYS A 70 -3.63 10.32 1.50
CA LYS A 70 -3.57 9.33 2.59
C LYS A 70 -3.05 9.92 3.91
N THR A 71 -1.87 10.52 3.89
CA THR A 71 -1.17 10.92 5.12
C THR A 71 -1.66 12.27 5.65
N LEU A 72 -1.71 13.31 4.81
CA LEU A 72 -2.06 14.66 5.27
C LEU A 72 -3.48 14.80 5.78
N PRO A 73 -4.53 14.16 5.22
CA PRO A 73 -5.88 14.28 5.77
C PRO A 73 -5.99 13.85 7.24
N SER A 74 -5.33 12.74 7.61
CA SER A 74 -5.29 12.28 9.00
C SER A 74 -4.42 13.16 9.89
N THR A 75 -3.31 13.68 9.35
CA THR A 75 -2.43 14.63 10.06
C THR A 75 -3.18 15.92 10.38
N PHE A 76 -3.89 16.51 9.42
CA PHE A 76 -4.68 17.73 9.65
C PHE A 76 -5.81 17.52 10.65
N LYS A 77 -6.51 16.37 10.54
CA LYS A 77 -7.56 16.04 11.52
C LYS A 77 -7.01 16.03 12.94
N LEU A 78 -5.83 15.44 13.16
CA LEU A 78 -5.21 15.46 14.49
C LEU A 78 -4.76 16.88 14.91
N LEU A 79 -4.14 17.64 14.01
CA LEU A 79 -3.73 19.02 14.32
C LEU A 79 -4.94 19.88 14.72
N GLU A 80 -6.08 19.72 14.04
CA GLU A 80 -7.34 20.39 14.41
C GLU A 80 -7.83 19.97 15.80
N GLN A 81 -7.79 18.67 16.13
CA GLN A 81 -8.11 18.18 17.48
C GLN A 81 -7.17 18.71 18.54
N LEU A 82 -5.90 18.95 18.20
CA LEU A 82 -4.92 19.59 19.08
C LEU A 82 -5.08 21.12 19.17
N GLY A 83 -6.06 21.69 18.48
CA GLY A 83 -6.38 23.11 18.52
C GLY A 83 -5.71 23.98 17.47
N TYR A 84 -4.92 23.41 16.55
CA TYR A 84 -4.36 24.15 15.43
C TYR A 84 -5.45 24.60 14.45
N LYS A 85 -5.39 25.85 14.01
CA LYS A 85 -6.33 26.42 13.05
C LYS A 85 -5.63 26.77 11.75
N ARG A 86 -6.24 26.38 10.63
CA ARG A 86 -5.77 26.84 9.31
C ARG A 86 -5.94 28.35 9.22
N TYR A 87 -4.95 29.02 8.64
CA TYR A 87 -4.97 30.47 8.51
C TYR A 87 -6.10 30.93 7.60
N ASP A 88 -6.94 31.82 8.13
CA ASP A 88 -7.99 32.50 7.40
C ASP A 88 -7.53 33.90 6.97
N THR A 89 -7.53 34.16 5.67
CA THR A 89 -7.10 35.43 5.08
C THR A 89 -8.03 36.59 5.42
N LYS A 90 -9.31 36.32 5.75
CA LYS A 90 -10.29 37.36 6.11
C LYS A 90 -10.08 37.86 7.53
N THR A 91 -9.96 36.93 8.46
CA THR A 91 -9.73 37.24 9.89
C THR A 91 -8.27 37.48 10.21
N ARG A 92 -7.36 37.08 9.34
CA ARG A 92 -5.89 37.10 9.52
C ARG A 92 -5.44 36.36 10.78
N THR A 93 -6.15 35.27 11.11
CA THR A 93 -5.85 34.41 12.26
C THR A 93 -5.66 32.97 11.83
N GLY A 94 -4.83 32.23 12.56
CA GLY A 94 -4.55 30.81 12.34
C GLY A 94 -3.13 30.44 12.73
N ASP A 95 -2.83 29.15 12.70
CA ASP A 95 -1.59 28.59 13.18
C ASP A 95 -0.73 27.98 12.06
N TYR A 96 -1.36 27.61 10.92
CA TYR A 96 -0.64 27.05 9.77
C TYR A 96 -1.25 27.45 8.43
N VAL A 97 -0.41 27.47 7.40
CA VAL A 97 -0.78 27.63 5.99
C VAL A 97 -0.31 26.43 5.19
N VAL A 98 -1.05 26.10 4.12
CA VAL A 98 -0.79 24.93 3.25
C VAL A 98 -0.40 25.43 1.87
N CYS A 99 0.80 25.06 1.40
CA CYS A 99 1.32 25.33 0.06
C CYS A 99 1.20 26.81 -0.35
N ARG A 100 1.42 27.69 0.60
CA ARG A 100 1.39 29.14 0.41
C ARG A 100 2.50 29.81 1.20
N THR A 101 2.94 30.96 0.73
CA THR A 101 3.86 31.81 1.49
C THR A 101 3.26 32.14 2.85
N PRO A 102 4.00 31.93 3.95
CA PRO A 102 3.54 32.30 5.29
C PRO A 102 3.18 33.78 5.39
N PRO A 103 2.12 34.11 6.16
CA PRO A 103 1.70 35.50 6.38
C PRO A 103 2.81 36.39 6.89
N GLU A 104 2.66 37.70 6.68
CA GLU A 104 3.56 38.70 7.26
C GLU A 104 3.49 38.65 8.79
N GLY A 105 4.64 38.79 9.44
CA GLY A 105 4.77 38.70 10.90
C GLY A 105 4.99 37.29 11.46
N TRP A 106 4.83 36.24 10.64
CA TRP A 106 5.18 34.87 11.06
C TRP A 106 6.70 34.66 11.01
N TYR A 107 7.20 33.83 11.89
CA TYR A 107 8.59 33.36 11.78
C TYR A 107 8.81 32.58 10.47
N ARG A 108 10.04 32.62 10.00
CA ARG A 108 10.47 31.83 8.82
C ARG A 108 11.41 30.72 9.28
N PRO A 109 11.48 29.61 8.51
CA PRO A 109 12.49 28.59 8.75
C PRO A 109 13.91 29.20 8.81
N TYR A 110 14.80 28.55 9.53
CA TYR A 110 16.22 28.94 9.50
C TYR A 110 16.84 28.67 8.14
N GLU A 111 16.46 27.53 7.53
CA GLU A 111 16.87 27.19 6.18
C GLU A 111 16.03 27.96 5.16
N HIS A 112 16.71 28.44 4.11
CA HIS A 112 16.01 29.18 3.05
C HIS A 112 15.18 28.26 2.18
N ILE A 113 13.89 28.46 2.15
CA ILE A 113 12.96 27.75 1.28
C ILE A 113 12.69 28.61 0.04
N MET A 114 13.08 28.10 -1.14
CA MET A 114 12.94 28.83 -2.42
C MET A 114 11.49 28.95 -2.86
N SER A 115 10.69 27.90 -2.65
CA SER A 115 9.26 27.88 -2.95
C SER A 115 8.49 27.21 -1.82
N TYR A 116 7.32 27.75 -1.51
CA TYR A 116 6.40 27.22 -0.51
C TYR A 116 5.32 26.32 -1.09
N ASP A 117 5.38 25.98 -2.38
CA ASP A 117 4.36 25.18 -3.10
C ASP A 117 4.17 23.77 -2.55
N HIS A 118 5.18 23.25 -1.85
CA HIS A 118 5.18 21.92 -1.23
C HIS A 118 5.32 21.99 0.29
N CYS A 119 4.96 23.13 0.90
CA CYS A 119 5.20 23.37 2.32
C CYS A 119 3.90 23.54 3.10
N ILE A 120 3.86 22.96 4.29
CA ILE A 120 2.93 23.34 5.34
C ILE A 120 3.72 24.13 6.36
N CYS A 121 3.45 25.43 6.46
CA CYS A 121 4.22 26.31 7.33
C CYS A 121 3.41 26.72 8.55
N PHE A 122 4.04 26.65 9.71
CA PHE A 122 3.45 26.99 11.00
C PHE A 122 3.87 28.39 11.46
N SER A 123 3.05 29.02 12.29
CA SER A 123 3.27 30.39 12.77
C SER A 123 4.58 30.56 13.52
N ASN A 124 5.08 29.49 14.18
CA ASN A 124 6.40 29.48 14.85
C ASN A 124 7.60 29.33 13.89
N GLY A 125 7.33 29.30 12.56
CA GLY A 125 8.34 29.18 11.53
C GLY A 125 8.76 27.76 11.19
N HIS A 126 8.23 26.74 11.85
CA HIS A 126 8.46 25.35 11.44
C HIS A 126 7.82 25.09 10.09
N CYS A 127 8.48 24.28 9.26
CA CYS A 127 7.99 23.93 7.93
C CYS A 127 8.00 22.41 7.73
N LEU A 128 6.85 21.85 7.39
CA LEU A 128 6.74 20.48 6.89
C LEU A 128 6.80 20.50 5.36
N TYR A 129 7.88 19.99 4.78
CA TYR A 129 8.12 19.97 3.35
C TYR A 129 7.76 18.60 2.77
N ILE A 130 6.84 18.57 1.82
CA ILE A 130 6.43 17.34 1.14
C ILE A 130 7.49 17.00 0.08
N LEU A 131 8.16 15.86 0.26
CA LEU A 131 9.22 15.38 -0.61
C LEU A 131 8.81 14.05 -1.23
N THR A 132 9.05 13.90 -2.54
CA THR A 132 8.82 12.62 -3.24
C THR A 132 10.14 12.03 -3.69
N GLN A 133 10.18 10.71 -3.89
CA GLN A 133 11.37 10.04 -4.42
C GLN A 133 11.57 10.25 -5.92
N ASP A 134 10.72 11.02 -6.63
CA ASP A 134 10.88 11.27 -8.06
C ASP A 134 12.10 12.15 -8.34
N GLY A 135 13.08 11.56 -9.00
CA GLY A 135 14.44 12.08 -9.18
C GLY A 135 14.52 13.49 -9.77
N ASN A 136 14.69 14.44 -8.94
CA ASN A 136 15.13 15.82 -8.98
C ASN A 136 14.80 16.49 -7.64
N SER A 137 14.33 15.76 -6.67
CA SER A 137 13.87 16.24 -5.38
C SER A 137 15.02 16.40 -4.37
N ARG A 138 16.09 17.08 -4.77
CA ARG A 138 17.00 17.67 -3.77
C ARG A 138 16.23 18.76 -3.06
N GLY A 139 15.50 18.33 -2.02
CA GLY A 139 14.73 19.21 -1.16
C GLY A 139 15.62 20.24 -0.41
N PRO A 140 15.00 21.13 0.38
CA PRO A 140 15.74 22.01 1.28
C PRO A 140 16.53 21.17 2.29
N ASN A 141 17.52 21.77 2.92
CA ASN A 141 18.15 21.16 4.09
C ASN A 141 17.07 20.92 5.15
N ALA A 142 16.91 19.67 5.55
CA ALA A 142 15.94 19.28 6.56
C ALA A 142 16.63 18.98 7.90
N ASP A 143 15.87 19.11 8.97
CA ASP A 143 16.29 18.79 10.33
C ASP A 143 15.79 17.43 10.78
N PHE A 144 14.75 16.90 10.10
CA PHE A 144 14.14 15.60 10.39
C PHE A 144 13.37 15.06 9.19
N ASN A 145 13.35 13.74 9.01
CA ASN A 145 12.55 13.09 7.98
C ASN A 145 11.43 12.24 8.60
N ILE A 146 10.21 12.40 8.09
CA ILE A 146 9.07 11.53 8.35
C ILE A 146 8.73 10.77 7.08
N THR A 147 8.49 9.48 7.19
CA THR A 147 8.00 8.65 6.09
C THR A 147 6.82 7.83 6.56
N ASP A 148 5.66 8.01 5.94
CA ASP A 148 4.50 7.15 6.13
C ASP A 148 4.38 6.17 4.96
N GLU A 149 3.87 4.97 5.20
CA GLU A 149 3.85 3.85 4.25
C GLU A 149 5.25 3.53 3.69
N ALA A 150 6.24 3.44 4.58
CA ALA A 150 7.64 3.22 4.22
C ALA A 150 7.90 1.94 3.38
N LEU A 151 6.94 0.99 3.36
CA LEU A 151 6.94 -0.15 2.43
C LEU A 151 7.04 0.26 0.96
N THR A 152 6.51 1.44 0.61
CA THR A 152 6.44 1.91 -0.78
C THR A 152 7.69 2.65 -1.23
N LEU A 153 8.65 2.84 -0.31
CA LEU A 153 9.92 3.48 -0.62
C LEU A 153 10.89 2.50 -1.30
N ASP A 154 11.55 2.99 -2.31
CA ASP A 154 12.79 2.43 -2.81
C ASP A 154 13.92 2.83 -1.85
N LYS A 155 14.53 1.86 -1.17
CA LYS A 155 15.55 2.11 -0.16
C LYS A 155 16.81 2.75 -0.73
N GLU A 156 17.27 2.27 -1.89
CA GLU A 156 18.46 2.81 -2.54
C GLU A 156 18.25 4.27 -2.95
N GLN A 157 17.10 4.55 -3.55
CA GLN A 157 16.75 5.91 -3.93
C GLN A 157 16.50 6.81 -2.72
N PHE A 158 15.92 6.29 -1.63
CA PHE A 158 15.82 7.03 -0.37
C PHE A 158 17.19 7.46 0.14
N ASP A 159 18.16 6.54 0.15
CA ASP A 159 19.53 6.82 0.61
C ASP A 159 20.28 7.81 -0.29
N GLN A 160 19.99 7.81 -1.59
CA GLN A 160 20.64 8.72 -2.55
C GLN A 160 20.01 10.10 -2.63
N GLU A 161 18.69 10.21 -2.45
CA GLU A 161 17.95 11.45 -2.72
C GLU A 161 17.38 12.11 -1.45
N VAL A 162 16.77 11.32 -0.55
CA VAL A 162 16.07 11.85 0.62
C VAL A 162 16.98 11.96 1.84
N ALA A 163 17.70 10.90 2.18
CA ALA A 163 18.56 10.89 3.36
C ALA A 163 19.60 12.03 3.35
N PRO A 164 20.23 12.40 2.22
CA PRO A 164 21.18 13.51 2.18
C PRO A 164 20.55 14.90 2.41
N THR A 165 19.23 15.04 2.33
CA THR A 165 18.55 16.31 2.67
C THR A 165 18.57 16.58 4.17
N ASN A 166 18.70 15.54 5.00
CA ASN A 166 18.71 15.62 6.46
C ASN A 166 20.07 16.14 6.99
N ARG A 167 20.36 17.38 6.66
CA ARG A 167 21.63 18.08 6.94
C ARG A 167 21.43 19.51 7.47
N GLY A 168 20.36 19.72 8.23
CA GLY A 168 20.09 21.00 8.88
C GLY A 168 21.25 21.44 9.77
N ASN A 169 21.39 22.73 10.00
CA ASN A 169 22.54 23.30 10.69
C ASN A 169 22.54 22.93 12.19
N GLU A 170 23.52 22.14 12.61
CA GLU A 170 23.67 21.65 13.99
C GLU A 170 23.72 22.79 15.01
N HIS A 171 24.27 23.97 14.65
CA HIS A 171 24.39 25.11 15.57
C HIS A 171 23.05 25.69 15.99
N ILE A 172 22.00 25.53 15.20
CA ILE A 172 20.66 26.09 15.45
C ILE A 172 20.07 25.54 16.75
N PHE A 173 20.18 24.21 16.96
CA PHE A 173 19.65 23.54 18.14
C PHE A 173 20.72 23.29 19.22
N GLY A 174 21.94 23.72 18.96
CA GLY A 174 23.06 23.72 19.90
C GLY A 174 23.43 22.28 20.37
N ARG A 175 23.76 22.15 21.65
CA ARG A 175 24.22 20.89 22.24
C ARG A 175 23.16 19.77 22.15
N LYS A 176 21.87 20.10 22.01
CA LYS A 176 20.79 19.12 21.89
C LYS A 176 20.96 18.23 20.65
N SER A 177 21.46 18.80 19.55
CA SER A 177 21.70 18.07 18.29
C SER A 177 22.65 16.89 18.44
N LYS A 178 23.52 16.90 19.44
CA LYS A 178 24.48 15.83 19.72
C LYS A 178 23.89 14.68 20.55
N SER A 179 22.70 14.87 21.08
CA SER A 179 22.03 13.83 21.88
C SER A 179 21.43 12.75 20.98
N PRO A 180 21.64 11.46 21.27
CA PRO A 180 20.97 10.38 20.56
C PRO A 180 19.46 10.33 20.82
N LEU A 181 18.98 11.08 21.80
CA LEU A 181 17.55 11.18 22.13
C LEU A 181 16.86 12.37 21.48
N PHE A 182 17.61 13.31 20.90
CA PHE A 182 17.04 14.47 20.26
C PHE A 182 16.87 14.24 18.75
N LYS A 183 15.74 14.65 18.21
CA LYS A 183 15.30 14.32 16.85
C LYS A 183 16.16 14.88 15.72
N HIS A 184 16.87 15.97 15.94
CA HIS A 184 17.65 16.63 14.89
C HIS A 184 18.59 15.65 14.15
N HIS A 185 18.52 15.64 12.84
CA HIS A 185 19.15 14.67 11.95
C HIS A 185 18.62 13.21 12.09
N GLY A 186 17.43 13.06 12.62
CA GLY A 186 16.78 11.75 12.75
C GLY A 186 15.76 11.45 11.66
N ASN A 187 15.22 10.23 11.72
CA ASN A 187 14.21 9.73 10.80
C ASN A 187 13.10 9.00 11.56
N ALA A 188 11.87 9.12 11.09
CA ALA A 188 10.75 8.32 11.55
C ALA A 188 10.10 7.59 10.37
N PHE A 189 10.17 6.27 10.38
CA PHE A 189 9.58 5.39 9.37
C PHE A 189 8.34 4.72 9.96
N PHE A 190 7.20 4.94 9.32
CA PHE A 190 5.94 4.31 9.67
C PHE A 190 5.54 3.34 8.58
N SER A 191 5.26 2.10 8.94
CA SER A 191 5.00 1.03 7.99
C SER A 191 4.03 -0.01 8.54
N SER A 192 3.43 -0.79 7.64
CA SER A 192 2.88 -2.11 7.95
C SER A 192 3.99 -3.16 7.87
N MET A 193 3.67 -4.44 8.18
CA MET A 193 4.67 -5.50 8.14
C MET A 193 5.23 -5.70 6.73
N PRO A 194 6.55 -5.64 6.57
CA PRO A 194 7.23 -6.02 5.33
C PRO A 194 7.01 -7.49 4.99
N TYR A 195 6.58 -7.77 3.78
CA TYR A 195 6.36 -9.13 3.28
C TYR A 195 7.22 -9.48 2.06
N GLU A 196 7.82 -8.46 1.42
CA GLU A 196 8.76 -8.63 0.31
C GLU A 196 10.21 -8.52 0.78
N PRO A 197 11.16 -9.25 0.16
CA PRO A 197 12.57 -9.22 0.54
C PRO A 197 13.16 -7.81 0.58
N GLU A 198 12.80 -6.98 -0.39
CA GLU A 198 13.29 -5.62 -0.61
C GLU A 198 12.86 -4.64 0.48
N GLN A 199 11.77 -4.98 1.18
CA GLN A 199 11.21 -4.16 2.26
C GLN A 199 11.81 -4.52 3.64
N LYS A 200 12.56 -5.64 3.73
CA LYS A 200 13.08 -6.16 5.02
C LYS A 200 14.07 -5.23 5.71
N TRP A 201 14.64 -4.25 5.00
CA TRP A 201 15.47 -3.21 5.60
C TRP A 201 14.76 -2.46 6.74
N LEU A 202 13.42 -2.39 6.70
CA LEU A 202 12.62 -1.80 7.78
C LEU A 202 12.69 -2.59 9.09
N LEU A 203 13.03 -3.86 9.03
CA LEU A 203 13.15 -4.75 10.20
C LEU A 203 14.58 -4.85 10.75
N GLU A 204 15.60 -4.53 9.94
CA GLU A 204 17.00 -4.61 10.34
C GLU A 204 17.35 -3.84 11.63
N PRO A 205 16.79 -2.62 11.85
CA PRO A 205 17.10 -1.86 13.06
C PRO A 205 16.70 -2.58 14.36
N ALA A 206 15.76 -3.54 14.30
CA ALA A 206 15.35 -4.30 15.47
C ALA A 206 16.47 -5.18 16.07
N LYS A 207 17.56 -5.37 15.35
CA LYS A 207 18.69 -6.19 15.80
C LYS A 207 19.26 -5.78 17.16
N TYR A 208 19.14 -4.51 17.54
CA TYR A 208 19.61 -4.04 18.85
C TYR A 208 18.91 -4.73 20.03
N TYR A 209 17.73 -5.33 19.84
CA TYR A 209 17.08 -6.14 20.89
C TYR A 209 17.92 -7.35 21.25
N GLU A 210 18.52 -8.02 20.25
CA GLU A 210 19.43 -9.15 20.45
C GLU A 210 20.78 -8.65 20.96
N ASP A 211 21.38 -7.64 20.32
CA ASP A 211 22.70 -7.12 20.64
C ASP A 211 22.79 -6.51 22.05
N GLU A 212 21.74 -5.87 22.54
CA GLU A 212 21.75 -5.15 23.83
C GLU A 212 21.05 -5.90 24.98
N ARG A 213 20.12 -6.81 24.66
CA ARG A 213 19.29 -7.49 25.69
C ARG A 213 19.13 -8.99 25.49
N ASP A 214 19.76 -9.58 24.50
CA ASP A 214 19.63 -11.01 24.16
C ASP A 214 18.16 -11.42 23.95
N ILE A 215 17.39 -10.57 23.25
CA ILE A 215 15.97 -10.79 22.95
C ILE A 215 15.83 -11.06 21.46
N HIS A 216 15.43 -12.29 21.10
CA HIS A 216 15.03 -12.64 19.72
C HIS A 216 13.61 -12.11 19.44
N LEU A 217 13.53 -10.81 19.16
CA LEU A 217 12.26 -10.06 19.07
C LEU A 217 11.26 -10.72 18.15
N PHE A 218 11.69 -11.14 16.96
CA PHE A 218 10.78 -11.64 15.93
C PHE A 218 10.21 -13.04 16.27
N ASP A 219 10.99 -13.89 16.95
CA ASP A 219 10.51 -15.20 17.41
C ASP A 219 9.42 -15.03 18.47
N VAL A 220 9.70 -14.16 19.46
CA VAL A 220 8.72 -13.83 20.50
C VAL A 220 7.47 -13.20 19.89
N TRP A 221 7.65 -12.29 18.93
CA TRP A 221 6.54 -11.63 18.24
C TRP A 221 5.66 -12.64 17.47
N ASN A 222 6.27 -13.50 16.66
CA ASN A 222 5.52 -14.53 15.92
C ASN A 222 4.79 -15.51 16.85
N ARG A 223 5.35 -15.78 18.04
CA ARG A 223 4.64 -16.55 19.07
C ARG A 223 3.43 -15.79 19.61
N ILE A 224 3.54 -14.48 19.87
CA ILE A 224 2.42 -13.62 20.28
C ILE A 224 1.32 -13.64 19.21
N VAL A 225 1.66 -13.50 17.93
CA VAL A 225 0.68 -13.55 16.84
C VAL A 225 -0.08 -14.87 16.81
N LYS A 226 0.63 -16.00 16.99
CA LYS A 226 -0.02 -17.32 17.07
C LYS A 226 -0.98 -17.42 18.26
N LEU A 227 -0.61 -16.86 19.41
CA LEU A 227 -1.51 -16.79 20.58
C LEU A 227 -2.70 -15.87 20.31
N GLN A 228 -2.54 -14.77 19.63
CA GLN A 228 -3.63 -13.87 19.25
C GLN A 228 -4.65 -14.56 18.31
N LEU A 229 -4.20 -15.44 17.42
CA LEU A 229 -5.11 -16.29 16.64
C LEU A 229 -5.88 -17.25 17.54
N GLN A 230 -5.20 -17.93 18.47
CA GLN A 230 -5.84 -18.84 19.40
C GLN A 230 -6.85 -18.11 20.32
N LEU A 231 -6.61 -16.83 20.66
CA LEU A 231 -7.60 -16.02 21.39
C LEU A 231 -8.90 -15.85 20.59
N ILE A 232 -8.78 -15.64 19.27
CA ILE A 232 -9.95 -15.54 18.38
C ILE A 232 -10.70 -16.87 18.35
N ASP A 233 -9.97 -17.98 18.16
CA ASP A 233 -10.56 -19.33 18.15
C ASP A 233 -11.25 -19.67 19.47
N ALA A 234 -10.62 -19.39 20.62
CA ALA A 234 -11.21 -19.57 21.95
C ALA A 234 -12.47 -18.71 22.14
N LYS A 235 -12.45 -17.48 21.60
CA LYS A 235 -13.63 -16.59 21.63
C LYS A 235 -14.77 -17.11 20.76
N LEU A 236 -14.47 -17.67 19.60
CA LEU A 236 -15.47 -18.29 18.72
C LEU A 236 -16.11 -19.54 19.36
N ALA A 237 -15.31 -20.30 20.12
CA ALA A 237 -15.77 -21.47 20.87
C ALA A 237 -16.47 -21.12 22.20
N ASP A 238 -16.57 -19.84 22.56
CA ASP A 238 -17.03 -19.30 23.86
C ASP A 238 -16.31 -19.93 25.08
N ASP A 239 -15.06 -20.38 24.87
CA ASP A 239 -14.20 -20.91 25.93
C ASP A 239 -13.50 -19.78 26.70
N LYS A 240 -14.15 -19.34 27.78
CA LYS A 240 -13.67 -18.23 28.63
C LYS A 240 -12.43 -18.59 29.43
N VAL A 241 -12.26 -19.87 29.78
CA VAL A 241 -11.11 -20.34 30.59
C VAL A 241 -9.87 -20.30 29.71
N LEU A 242 -9.93 -20.96 28.55
CA LEU A 242 -8.85 -20.99 27.58
C LEU A 242 -8.49 -19.57 27.11
N PHE A 243 -9.50 -18.72 26.85
CA PHE A 243 -9.27 -17.32 26.47
C PHE A 243 -8.43 -16.58 27.52
N ARG A 244 -8.75 -16.73 28.81
CA ARG A 244 -8.03 -16.07 29.90
C ARG A 244 -6.59 -16.58 30.03
N GLU A 245 -6.37 -17.87 29.89
CA GLU A 245 -5.05 -18.47 29.94
C GLU A 245 -4.16 -17.94 28.81
N ILE A 246 -4.63 -17.97 27.57
CA ILE A 246 -3.92 -17.46 26.40
C ILE A 246 -3.67 -15.96 26.52
N TRP A 247 -4.65 -15.19 27.01
CA TRP A 247 -4.50 -13.75 27.22
C TRP A 247 -3.37 -13.43 28.20
N ASN A 248 -3.32 -14.14 29.33
CA ASN A 248 -2.26 -13.97 30.31
C ASN A 248 -0.88 -14.31 29.77
N GLU A 249 -0.77 -15.38 28.97
CA GLU A 249 0.48 -15.74 28.30
C GLU A 249 0.89 -14.67 27.27
N THR A 250 -0.05 -14.15 26.50
CA THR A 250 0.20 -13.06 25.54
C THR A 250 0.74 -11.82 26.25
N ILE A 251 0.12 -11.41 27.38
CA ILE A 251 0.61 -10.29 28.18
C ILE A 251 2.01 -10.56 28.72
N ARG A 252 2.28 -11.78 29.19
CA ARG A 252 3.61 -12.16 29.70
C ARG A 252 4.67 -11.99 28.64
N LEU A 253 4.44 -12.51 27.42
CA LEU A 253 5.37 -12.37 26.30
C LEU A 253 5.51 -10.92 25.84
N ARG A 254 4.42 -10.14 25.81
CA ARG A 254 4.49 -8.71 25.48
C ARG A 254 5.42 -7.94 26.43
N ARG A 255 5.44 -8.29 27.71
CA ARG A 255 6.33 -7.66 28.69
C ARG A 255 7.81 -7.97 28.42
N THR A 256 8.14 -9.15 27.89
CA THR A 256 9.55 -9.48 27.55
C THR A 256 10.09 -8.64 26.40
N ILE A 257 9.22 -8.20 25.48
CA ILE A 257 9.57 -7.38 24.32
C ILE A 257 9.10 -5.93 24.47
N THR A 258 8.99 -5.42 25.69
CA THR A 258 8.66 -4.00 25.93
C THR A 258 9.64 -3.12 25.16
N PRO A 259 9.16 -2.16 24.35
CA PRO A 259 10.01 -1.27 23.58
C PRO A 259 11.00 -0.50 24.45
N PHE A 260 12.15 -0.24 23.95
CA PHE A 260 13.17 0.62 24.56
C PHE A 260 13.99 1.30 23.47
N VAL A 261 14.67 2.37 23.82
CA VAL A 261 15.57 3.10 22.91
C VAL A 261 16.96 2.52 23.03
N SER A 262 17.56 2.17 21.88
CA SER A 262 18.94 1.68 21.82
C SER A 262 19.96 2.74 22.21
N LYS A 263 21.21 2.35 22.44
CA LYS A 263 22.32 3.27 22.80
C LYS A 263 22.61 4.31 21.72
N ASP A 264 22.35 4.00 20.46
CA ASP A 264 22.52 4.91 19.33
C ASP A 264 21.30 5.81 19.08
N GLY A 265 20.24 5.70 19.90
CA GLY A 265 19.04 6.50 19.80
C GLY A 265 18.03 5.99 18.79
N THR A 266 18.01 4.69 18.53
CA THR A 266 17.02 4.05 17.66
C THR A 266 15.90 3.43 18.49
N LEU A 267 14.65 3.66 18.07
CA LEU A 267 13.45 3.06 18.61
C LEU A 267 12.79 2.19 17.54
N PHE A 268 12.57 0.94 17.84
CA PHE A 268 11.82 0.00 17.01
C PHE A 268 10.61 -0.52 17.77
N ILE A 269 9.41 -0.38 17.20
CA ILE A 269 8.16 -0.82 17.84
C ILE A 269 7.35 -1.68 16.88
N LEU A 270 6.93 -2.86 17.38
CA LEU A 270 5.93 -3.72 16.77
C LEU A 270 4.60 -3.60 17.51
N ALA A 271 3.50 -3.44 16.78
CA ALA A 271 2.16 -3.49 17.36
C ALA A 271 1.15 -4.13 16.41
N SER A 272 0.20 -4.87 16.98
CA SER A 272 -0.94 -5.45 16.26
C SER A 272 -2.24 -4.74 16.64
N ILE A 273 -3.32 -5.09 15.96
CA ILE A 273 -4.65 -4.54 16.28
C ILE A 273 -5.07 -4.84 17.72
N PHE A 274 -4.54 -5.90 18.34
CA PHE A 274 -4.80 -6.20 19.75
C PHE A 274 -4.29 -5.12 20.71
N ASP A 275 -3.28 -4.36 20.30
CA ASP A 275 -2.82 -3.19 21.07
C ASP A 275 -3.85 -2.06 21.07
N ASN A 276 -4.74 -2.04 20.07
CA ASN A 276 -5.81 -1.04 19.93
C ASN A 276 -7.21 -1.60 20.30
N LEU A 277 -7.26 -2.73 20.98
CA LEU A 277 -8.51 -3.43 21.29
C LEU A 277 -9.54 -2.55 22.01
N ALA A 278 -9.10 -1.67 22.91
CA ALA A 278 -9.97 -0.76 23.64
C ALA A 278 -10.75 0.21 22.71
N ASN A 279 -10.14 0.63 21.62
CA ASN A 279 -10.75 1.58 20.68
C ASN A 279 -11.55 0.89 19.56
N VAL A 280 -11.01 -0.21 19.00
CA VAL A 280 -11.66 -0.88 17.84
C VAL A 280 -12.66 -1.94 18.26
N GLY A 281 -12.53 -2.50 19.45
CA GLY A 281 -13.37 -3.57 19.97
C GLY A 281 -13.07 -4.95 19.38
N LEU A 282 -13.37 -6.00 20.17
CA LEU A 282 -13.14 -7.37 19.72
C LEU A 282 -14.05 -7.77 18.55
N SER A 283 -15.26 -7.18 18.46
CA SER A 283 -16.19 -7.42 17.35
C SER A 283 -15.62 -7.04 16.00
N TYR A 284 -14.88 -5.93 15.92
CA TYR A 284 -14.19 -5.54 14.69
C TYR A 284 -13.12 -6.57 14.29
N ILE A 285 -12.30 -7.02 15.26
CA ILE A 285 -11.26 -8.03 15.01
C ILE A 285 -11.88 -9.33 14.51
N MET A 286 -12.98 -9.77 15.16
CA MET A 286 -13.72 -10.97 14.76
C MET A 286 -14.32 -10.87 13.36
N ASN A 287 -14.84 -9.68 12.99
CA ASN A 287 -15.34 -9.44 11.64
C ASN A 287 -14.20 -9.50 10.61
N GLN A 288 -13.04 -8.88 10.90
CA GLN A 288 -11.88 -8.98 10.01
C GLN A 288 -11.41 -10.43 9.87
N TYR A 289 -11.36 -11.20 10.97
CA TYR A 289 -10.98 -12.61 10.95
C TYR A 289 -11.92 -13.49 10.12
N LYS A 290 -13.22 -13.20 10.14
CA LYS A 290 -14.21 -13.92 9.31
C LYS A 290 -14.14 -13.57 7.83
N VAL A 291 -13.66 -12.37 7.52
CA VAL A 291 -13.71 -11.77 6.20
C VAL A 291 -12.34 -11.88 5.50
N MET A 292 -11.22 -11.92 6.23
CA MET A 292 -9.87 -12.03 5.69
C MET A 292 -9.36 -13.47 5.75
N ASP A 293 -8.51 -13.87 4.76
CA ASP A 293 -7.79 -15.12 4.90
C ASP A 293 -6.83 -15.09 6.09
N LYS A 294 -6.48 -16.28 6.54
CA LYS A 294 -5.68 -16.43 7.76
C LYS A 294 -4.28 -15.82 7.61
N LEU A 295 -3.64 -15.95 6.44
CA LEU A 295 -2.28 -15.44 6.24
C LEU A 295 -2.27 -13.92 6.16
N THR A 296 -3.19 -13.32 5.37
CA THR A 296 -3.32 -11.86 5.31
C THR A 296 -3.77 -11.29 6.63
N PHE A 297 -4.72 -11.92 7.29
CA PHE A 297 -5.09 -11.49 8.64
C PHE A 297 -3.87 -11.49 9.56
N MET A 298 -3.03 -12.53 9.49
CA MET A 298 -1.79 -12.58 10.26
C MET A 298 -0.82 -11.44 9.89
N ILE A 299 -0.62 -11.18 8.60
CA ILE A 299 0.31 -10.14 8.12
C ILE A 299 -0.26 -8.74 8.37
N GLU A 300 -1.46 -8.46 7.86
CA GLU A 300 -2.05 -7.11 7.82
C GLU A 300 -2.59 -6.64 9.18
N ILE A 301 -3.16 -7.57 9.96
CA ILE A 301 -3.88 -7.27 11.20
C ILE A 301 -3.04 -7.61 12.43
N LEU A 302 -2.23 -8.67 12.37
CA LEU A 302 -1.41 -9.12 13.50
C LEU A 302 0.09 -8.82 13.35
N ASN A 303 0.53 -8.31 12.21
CA ASN A 303 1.95 -8.06 11.91
C ASN A 303 2.81 -9.34 11.97
N PHE A 304 2.32 -10.46 11.44
CA PHE A 304 3.09 -11.69 11.35
C PHE A 304 4.25 -11.54 10.37
N ILE A 305 5.43 -12.01 10.76
CA ILE A 305 6.62 -11.97 9.93
C ILE A 305 6.69 -13.25 9.11
N VAL A 306 6.67 -13.09 7.78
CA VAL A 306 6.73 -14.23 6.84
C VAL A 306 8.16 -14.42 6.35
N ASP A 307 8.62 -15.67 6.39
CA ASP A 307 9.84 -16.07 5.72
C ASP A 307 9.59 -16.27 4.21
N LYS A 308 10.65 -16.08 3.40
CA LYS A 308 10.56 -16.19 1.95
C LYS A 308 9.98 -17.57 1.55
N ILE A 309 8.99 -17.53 0.65
CA ILE A 309 8.41 -18.76 0.08
C ILE A 309 9.30 -19.24 -1.08
N ASP A 310 9.90 -20.40 -0.94
CA ASP A 310 10.62 -21.06 -2.03
C ASP A 310 9.63 -21.70 -3.03
N HIS A 311 9.99 -21.71 -4.32
CA HIS A 311 9.22 -22.30 -5.42
C HIS A 311 7.89 -21.61 -5.75
N CYS A 312 7.95 -20.31 -6.08
CA CYS A 312 6.81 -19.56 -6.63
C CYS A 312 6.54 -19.94 -8.09
N TYR A 313 5.25 -19.94 -8.47
CA TYR A 313 4.81 -20.15 -9.86
C TYR A 313 5.20 -18.95 -10.75
N TYR A 314 5.15 -17.75 -10.19
CA TYR A 314 5.57 -16.51 -10.84
C TYR A 314 6.89 -16.05 -10.21
N ASN A 315 7.92 -15.89 -11.03
CA ASN A 315 9.23 -15.42 -10.57
C ASN A 315 9.29 -13.89 -10.65
N LEU A 316 8.46 -13.22 -9.84
CA LEU A 316 8.43 -11.76 -9.77
C LEU A 316 9.49 -11.26 -8.80
N ASP A 317 10.22 -10.20 -9.22
CA ASP A 317 11.18 -9.47 -8.40
C ASP A 317 10.95 -7.95 -8.54
N GLU A 318 11.86 -7.14 -8.03
CA GLU A 318 11.77 -5.67 -8.11
C GLU A 318 11.70 -5.12 -9.52
N ARG A 319 12.34 -5.75 -10.50
CA ARG A 319 12.32 -5.32 -11.91
C ARG A 319 10.92 -5.30 -12.50
N HIS A 320 9.97 -5.98 -11.88
CA HIS A 320 8.60 -6.11 -12.35
C HIS A 320 7.64 -5.14 -11.64
N LYS A 321 8.11 -4.35 -10.65
CA LYS A 321 7.28 -3.55 -9.77
C LYS A 321 7.68 -2.08 -9.79
N TYR A 322 6.71 -1.19 -9.77
CA TYR A 322 6.92 0.24 -9.56
C TYR A 322 5.86 0.80 -8.60
N TYR A 323 6.25 1.82 -7.84
CA TYR A 323 5.40 2.46 -6.83
C TYR A 323 4.98 3.89 -7.23
N LYS A 324 5.69 4.46 -8.19
CA LYS A 324 5.56 5.87 -8.56
C LYS A 324 4.78 6.02 -9.86
N ALA A 325 3.47 6.17 -9.73
CA ALA A 325 2.58 6.41 -10.85
C ALA A 325 1.55 7.49 -10.53
N SER A 326 1.96 8.50 -9.76
CA SER A 326 1.13 9.65 -9.42
C SER A 326 1.28 10.75 -10.47
N ASN A 327 0.16 11.33 -10.91
CA ASN A 327 0.13 12.54 -11.72
C ASN A 327 0.16 13.76 -10.82
N ASP A 328 1.34 14.08 -10.32
CA ASP A 328 1.54 15.11 -9.30
C ASP A 328 1.11 16.50 -9.75
N SER A 329 1.27 16.83 -11.05
CA SER A 329 0.81 18.11 -11.59
C SER A 329 -0.71 18.22 -11.51
N PHE A 330 -1.44 17.21 -11.96
CA PHE A 330 -2.90 17.20 -11.87
C PHE A 330 -3.39 17.26 -10.42
N ILE A 331 -2.78 16.47 -9.53
CA ILE A 331 -3.19 16.43 -8.11
C ILE A 331 -2.98 17.79 -7.45
N ARG A 332 -1.88 18.46 -7.73
CA ARG A 332 -1.59 19.80 -7.23
C ARG A 332 -2.61 20.82 -7.74
N ASP A 333 -2.81 20.86 -9.06
CA ASP A 333 -3.76 21.79 -9.68
C ASP A 333 -5.19 21.56 -9.17
N PHE A 334 -5.57 20.29 -8.98
CA PHE A 334 -6.86 19.92 -8.40
C PHE A 334 -7.00 20.37 -6.94
N ALA A 335 -5.95 20.15 -6.14
CA ALA A 335 -5.92 20.58 -4.74
C ALA A 335 -6.03 22.10 -4.60
N GLU A 336 -5.29 22.86 -5.43
CA GLU A 336 -5.35 24.32 -5.46
C GLU A 336 -6.74 24.83 -5.86
N ASN A 337 -7.33 24.23 -6.91
CA ASN A 337 -8.66 24.62 -7.41
C ASN A 337 -9.79 24.30 -6.41
N THR A 338 -9.61 23.28 -5.57
CA THR A 338 -10.58 22.91 -4.52
C THR A 338 -10.26 23.54 -3.17
N ASP A 339 -9.37 24.53 -3.13
CA ASP A 339 -8.88 25.16 -1.89
C ASP A 339 -8.45 24.12 -0.83
N TRP A 340 -7.79 23.06 -1.29
CA TRP A 340 -7.29 21.96 -0.44
C TRP A 340 -8.39 21.24 0.34
N ASP A 341 -9.55 21.02 -0.30
CA ASP A 341 -10.62 20.21 0.27
C ASP A 341 -10.22 18.72 0.29
N TRP A 342 -9.82 18.25 1.46
CA TRP A 342 -9.33 16.89 1.67
C TRP A 342 -10.38 15.80 1.37
N LYS A 343 -11.66 16.12 1.45
CA LYS A 343 -12.74 15.17 1.11
C LYS A 343 -12.79 14.92 -0.40
N GLN A 344 -12.61 15.97 -1.18
CA GLN A 344 -12.55 15.85 -2.63
C GLN A 344 -11.26 15.18 -3.09
N LEU A 345 -10.13 15.45 -2.43
CA LEU A 345 -8.86 14.79 -2.71
C LEU A 345 -8.87 13.30 -2.36
N ALA A 346 -9.69 12.87 -1.40
CA ALA A 346 -9.85 11.46 -1.04
C ALA A 346 -10.69 10.66 -2.06
N ASP A 347 -11.52 11.32 -2.89
CA ASP A 347 -12.27 10.69 -4.00
C ASP A 347 -11.37 10.56 -5.24
N THR A 348 -10.44 9.61 -5.19
CA THR A 348 -9.44 9.39 -6.22
C THR A 348 -10.04 8.88 -7.54
N ASP A 349 -9.45 9.28 -8.64
CA ASP A 349 -9.81 8.81 -9.98
C ASP A 349 -8.57 8.69 -10.91
N SER A 350 -8.78 8.17 -12.12
CA SER A 350 -7.70 7.85 -13.06
C SER A 350 -6.89 9.06 -13.57
N ARG A 351 -7.34 10.30 -13.35
CA ARG A 351 -6.58 11.51 -13.71
C ARG A 351 -5.38 11.73 -12.76
N MET A 352 -5.48 11.16 -11.56
CA MET A 352 -4.41 11.19 -10.56
C MET A 352 -3.29 10.19 -10.86
N ASP A 353 -3.42 9.40 -11.94
CA ASP A 353 -2.51 8.33 -12.31
C ASP A 353 -1.63 8.73 -13.50
N ALA A 354 -0.30 8.68 -13.34
CA ALA A 354 0.65 8.93 -14.41
C ALA A 354 0.80 7.72 -15.36
N ASP A 355 0.47 6.52 -14.89
CA ASP A 355 0.53 5.27 -15.66
C ASP A 355 -0.75 4.94 -16.43
N CYS A 356 -1.79 5.76 -16.29
CA CYS A 356 -3.04 5.66 -17.04
C CYS A 356 -3.04 6.66 -18.20
N ASN A 357 -2.77 6.19 -19.42
CA ASN A 357 -2.79 7.05 -20.61
C ASN A 357 -4.23 7.38 -21.02
N PRO A 358 -4.68 8.64 -20.94
CA PRO A 358 -6.06 9.03 -21.23
C PRO A 358 -6.47 8.81 -22.70
N ASN A 359 -5.52 8.70 -23.60
CA ASN A 359 -5.76 8.57 -25.04
C ASN A 359 -5.77 7.12 -25.55
N GLN A 360 -5.62 6.15 -24.64
CA GLN A 360 -5.60 4.72 -24.98
C GLN A 360 -6.78 3.98 -24.35
N PRO A 361 -7.23 2.86 -24.98
CA PRO A 361 -8.21 1.99 -24.37
C PRO A 361 -7.66 1.37 -23.09
N ILE A 362 -8.58 0.99 -22.20
CA ILE A 362 -8.25 0.26 -20.98
C ILE A 362 -8.44 -1.23 -21.23
N GLU A 363 -7.47 -2.05 -20.85
CA GLU A 363 -7.57 -3.51 -20.88
C GLU A 363 -8.14 -4.01 -19.55
N VAL A 364 -9.10 -4.91 -19.60
CA VAL A 364 -9.72 -5.50 -18.40
C VAL A 364 -9.82 -7.02 -18.53
N CYS A 365 -9.55 -7.73 -17.45
CA CYS A 365 -9.81 -9.14 -17.32
C CYS A 365 -10.50 -9.42 -15.98
N PHE A 366 -11.62 -10.15 -16.04
CA PHE A 366 -12.38 -10.53 -14.87
C PHE A 366 -12.16 -12.01 -14.55
N ASP A 367 -12.18 -12.33 -13.26
CA ASP A 367 -12.35 -13.69 -12.75
C ASP A 367 -13.61 -13.72 -11.90
N TRP A 368 -14.61 -14.46 -12.37
CA TRP A 368 -15.93 -14.53 -11.75
C TRP A 368 -16.02 -15.73 -10.81
N GLY A 369 -16.29 -15.47 -9.55
CA GLY A 369 -16.48 -16.48 -8.52
C GLY A 369 -17.81 -16.35 -7.79
N SER A 370 -18.23 -17.42 -7.13
CA SER A 370 -19.48 -17.44 -6.34
C SER A 370 -19.37 -16.67 -5.03
N SER A 371 -18.19 -16.60 -4.43
CA SER A 371 -17.92 -15.92 -3.14
C SER A 371 -17.26 -14.56 -3.30
N ALA A 372 -16.53 -14.34 -4.40
CA ALA A 372 -15.90 -13.08 -4.73
C ALA A 372 -15.64 -12.99 -6.23
N SER A 373 -15.50 -11.79 -6.76
CA SER A 373 -15.14 -11.53 -8.16
C SER A 373 -14.05 -10.49 -8.24
N PHE A 374 -13.17 -10.63 -9.23
CA PHE A 374 -11.90 -9.94 -9.35
C PHE A 374 -11.76 -9.28 -10.71
N LEU A 375 -11.04 -8.17 -10.75
CA LEU A 375 -10.79 -7.40 -11.95
C LEU A 375 -9.34 -6.92 -11.97
N GLU A 376 -8.58 -7.34 -13.00
CA GLU A 376 -7.32 -6.72 -13.39
C GLU A 376 -7.58 -5.59 -14.38
N VAL A 377 -6.90 -4.47 -14.18
CA VAL A 377 -6.89 -3.34 -15.12
C VAL A 377 -5.47 -3.10 -15.61
N ALA A 378 -5.30 -3.00 -16.93
CA ALA A 378 -3.99 -2.86 -17.56
C ALA A 378 -4.00 -1.89 -18.74
N GLN A 379 -2.83 -1.40 -19.10
CA GLN A 379 -2.54 -0.71 -20.36
C GLN A 379 -1.15 -1.07 -20.88
N CYS A 380 -0.98 -1.07 -22.20
CA CYS A 380 0.32 -1.22 -22.80
C CYS A 380 0.93 0.13 -23.17
N SER A 381 2.23 0.25 -23.01
CA SER A 381 3.01 1.44 -23.38
C SER A 381 4.36 1.04 -23.98
N HIS A 382 5.17 2.01 -24.31
CA HIS A 382 6.60 1.84 -24.59
C HIS A 382 7.48 2.45 -23.49
N PHE A 383 6.87 3.06 -22.47
CA PHE A 383 7.57 3.63 -21.34
C PHE A 383 7.57 2.64 -20.17
N ASP A 384 8.74 2.35 -19.64
CA ASP A 384 8.93 1.50 -18.46
C ASP A 384 9.00 2.38 -17.21
N PHE A 385 8.01 2.23 -16.33
CA PHE A 385 7.91 2.99 -15.07
C PHE A 385 8.94 2.56 -14.02
N VAL A 386 9.57 1.39 -14.17
CA VAL A 386 10.64 0.93 -13.28
C VAL A 386 11.97 1.60 -13.65
N THR A 387 12.39 1.44 -14.89
CA THR A 387 13.67 1.98 -15.37
C THR A 387 13.58 3.45 -15.81
N LYS A 388 12.35 3.99 -15.92
CA LYS A 388 12.05 5.35 -16.43
C LYS A 388 12.60 5.59 -17.83
N THR A 389 12.62 4.56 -18.67
CA THR A 389 13.16 4.59 -20.03
C THR A 389 12.10 4.26 -21.07
N LEU A 390 12.30 4.73 -22.28
CA LEU A 390 11.49 4.39 -23.45
C LEU A 390 12.09 3.17 -24.15
N HIS A 391 11.25 2.16 -24.42
CA HIS A 391 11.58 0.97 -25.20
C HIS A 391 10.86 0.99 -26.55
N PRO A 392 11.38 1.67 -27.61
CA PRO A 392 10.64 1.90 -28.86
C PRO A 392 10.22 0.62 -29.57
N ASN A 393 11.01 -0.44 -29.40
CA ASN A 393 10.83 -1.73 -30.10
C ASN A 393 10.23 -2.82 -29.22
N ARG A 394 9.94 -2.55 -27.94
CA ARG A 394 9.42 -3.54 -27.00
C ARG A 394 8.20 -2.99 -26.26
N ILE A 395 7.17 -3.80 -26.17
CA ILE A 395 5.96 -3.44 -25.43
C ILE A 395 6.24 -3.55 -23.92
N VAL A 396 5.81 -2.56 -23.18
CA VAL A 396 5.70 -2.60 -21.73
C VAL A 396 4.23 -2.82 -21.37
N ASP A 397 3.92 -3.99 -20.82
CA ASP A 397 2.57 -4.39 -20.40
C ASP A 397 2.41 -4.05 -18.92
N ASN A 398 1.70 -2.97 -18.61
CA ASN A 398 1.51 -2.46 -17.27
C ASN A 398 0.17 -2.93 -16.70
N THR A 399 0.17 -3.65 -15.58
CA THR A 399 -1.01 -3.80 -14.73
C THR A 399 -1.05 -2.59 -13.80
N ILE A 400 -2.07 -1.74 -13.99
CA ILE A 400 -2.13 -0.40 -13.39
C ILE A 400 -3.10 -0.29 -12.21
N ASN A 401 -4.07 -1.23 -12.09
CA ASN A 401 -5.05 -1.21 -11.02
C ASN A 401 -5.71 -2.57 -10.82
N GLU A 402 -6.37 -2.75 -9.67
CA GLU A 402 -7.16 -3.93 -9.34
C GLU A 402 -8.44 -3.53 -8.61
N PHE A 403 -9.49 -4.31 -8.82
CA PHE A 403 -10.74 -4.20 -8.06
C PHE A 403 -11.25 -5.59 -7.70
N PHE A 404 -11.94 -5.70 -6.59
CA PHE A 404 -12.65 -6.91 -6.21
C PHE A 404 -13.88 -6.61 -5.38
N VAL A 405 -14.76 -7.59 -5.29
CA VAL A 405 -16.01 -7.52 -4.54
C VAL A 405 -16.29 -8.89 -3.94
N ARG A 406 -16.69 -8.93 -2.67
CA ARG A 406 -17.15 -10.14 -1.97
C ARG A 406 -18.67 -10.15 -1.89
N ASN A 407 -19.27 -11.35 -2.02
CA ASN A 407 -20.73 -11.51 -2.05
C ASN A 407 -21.43 -11.13 -0.74
N ALA A 408 -20.75 -11.25 0.40
CA ALA A 408 -21.37 -11.08 1.71
C ALA A 408 -21.71 -9.63 2.09
N GLU A 409 -21.32 -8.63 1.27
CA GLU A 409 -21.39 -7.20 1.62
C GLU A 409 -22.43 -6.43 0.79
N LEU A 410 -23.29 -7.08 -0.05
CA LEU A 410 -23.93 -6.39 -1.16
C LEU A 410 -25.45 -6.46 -1.19
N ASP A 411 -26.06 -5.29 -1.36
CA ASP A 411 -27.48 -5.12 -1.72
C ASP A 411 -27.75 -5.28 -3.22
N ASP A 412 -26.71 -5.48 -4.05
CA ASP A 412 -26.78 -5.62 -5.52
C ASP A 412 -25.96 -6.84 -6.00
N THR A 413 -26.00 -7.13 -7.31
CA THR A 413 -25.21 -8.23 -7.88
C THR A 413 -23.71 -7.89 -7.86
N VAL A 414 -22.87 -8.91 -7.59
CA VAL A 414 -21.41 -8.79 -7.59
C VAL A 414 -20.88 -8.14 -8.86
N VAL A 415 -21.49 -8.51 -10.02
CA VAL A 415 -21.13 -7.95 -11.33
C VAL A 415 -21.35 -6.45 -11.39
N ASN A 416 -22.55 -6.01 -10.98
CA ASN A 416 -22.88 -4.59 -11.03
C ASN A 416 -21.94 -3.77 -10.14
N VAL A 417 -21.71 -4.22 -8.91
CA VAL A 417 -20.85 -3.50 -7.95
C VAL A 417 -19.40 -3.45 -8.43
N LEU A 418 -18.87 -4.55 -8.96
CA LEU A 418 -17.48 -4.58 -9.45
C LEU A 418 -17.29 -3.68 -10.68
N VAL A 419 -18.23 -3.74 -11.63
CA VAL A 419 -18.21 -2.87 -12.81
C VAL A 419 -18.42 -1.41 -12.43
N ASP A 420 -19.30 -1.12 -11.47
CA ASP A 420 -19.53 0.25 -11.01
C ASP A 420 -18.31 0.85 -10.31
N LYS A 421 -17.57 0.07 -9.51
CA LYS A 421 -16.29 0.49 -8.93
C LYS A 421 -15.30 0.89 -10.02
N PHE A 422 -15.15 0.08 -11.05
CA PHE A 422 -14.32 0.40 -12.21
C PHE A 422 -14.80 1.67 -12.92
N CYS A 423 -16.08 1.76 -13.25
CA CYS A 423 -16.65 2.89 -13.98
C CYS A 423 -16.57 4.19 -13.17
N HIS A 424 -16.72 4.12 -11.85
CA HIS A 424 -16.55 5.28 -10.97
C HIS A 424 -15.11 5.77 -10.97
N TYR A 425 -14.13 4.88 -10.83
CA TYR A 425 -12.73 5.26 -10.85
C TYR A 425 -12.30 5.85 -12.20
N TYR A 426 -12.74 5.26 -13.32
CA TYR A 426 -12.41 5.70 -14.68
C TYR A 426 -13.47 6.64 -15.30
N ARG A 427 -14.31 7.29 -14.47
CA ARG A 427 -15.40 8.18 -14.93
C ARG A 427 -14.93 9.32 -15.82
N PHE A 428 -13.74 9.84 -15.58
CA PHE A 428 -13.14 10.93 -16.34
C PHE A 428 -12.15 10.47 -17.43
N HIS A 429 -11.98 9.16 -17.63
CA HIS A 429 -11.12 8.66 -18.70
C HIS A 429 -11.74 8.99 -20.08
N PRO A 430 -11.05 9.77 -20.94
CA PRO A 430 -11.67 10.27 -22.19
C PRO A 430 -11.90 9.17 -23.22
N HIS A 431 -10.95 8.24 -23.35
CA HIS A 431 -11.04 7.15 -24.32
C HIS A 431 -11.94 6.02 -23.80
N LYS A 432 -13.26 6.18 -24.03
CA LYS A 432 -14.28 5.24 -23.52
C LYS A 432 -14.33 3.89 -24.24
N THR A 433 -13.19 3.28 -24.46
CA THR A 433 -13.07 1.92 -25.03
C THR A 433 -12.39 1.00 -24.03
N VAL A 434 -13.02 -0.15 -23.79
CA VAL A 434 -12.50 -1.23 -22.97
C VAL A 434 -12.17 -2.44 -23.85
N HIS A 435 -10.95 -2.93 -23.75
CA HIS A 435 -10.55 -4.23 -24.28
C HIS A 435 -10.85 -5.29 -23.22
N TYR A 436 -11.90 -6.03 -23.42
CA TYR A 436 -12.42 -7.02 -22.49
C TYR A 436 -11.85 -8.41 -22.80
N TYR A 437 -10.95 -8.89 -21.95
CA TYR A 437 -10.39 -10.25 -22.06
C TYR A 437 -11.32 -11.23 -21.35
N ARG A 438 -12.03 -12.01 -22.16
CA ARG A 438 -13.15 -12.82 -21.71
C ARG A 438 -12.69 -14.08 -21.00
N ASP A 439 -13.20 -14.28 -19.78
CA ASP A 439 -13.12 -15.55 -19.08
C ASP A 439 -14.26 -16.48 -19.55
N ARG A 440 -13.94 -17.72 -19.90
CA ARG A 440 -14.93 -18.72 -20.28
C ARG A 440 -15.84 -19.16 -19.14
N TYR A 441 -15.32 -19.18 -17.91
CA TYR A 441 -16.16 -19.46 -16.74
C TYR A 441 -17.21 -18.36 -16.52
N GLY A 442 -16.96 -17.16 -16.99
CA GLY A 442 -17.93 -16.06 -17.00
C GLY A 442 -19.11 -16.27 -17.96
N ASP A 443 -19.11 -17.34 -18.81
CA ASP A 443 -20.24 -17.73 -19.65
C ASP A 443 -21.26 -18.61 -18.91
N ILE A 444 -21.02 -18.89 -17.62
CA ILE A 444 -21.97 -19.53 -16.73
C ILE A 444 -23.05 -18.50 -16.33
N ARG A 445 -24.31 -18.96 -16.27
CA ARG A 445 -25.43 -18.10 -15.85
C ARG A 445 -25.37 -17.85 -14.34
N HIS A 446 -25.69 -16.63 -13.94
CA HIS A 446 -25.96 -16.33 -12.54
C HIS A 446 -27.12 -17.17 -12.00
N ALA A 447 -27.08 -17.52 -10.73
CA ALA A 447 -28.14 -18.31 -10.08
C ALA A 447 -29.56 -17.72 -10.24
N ASN A 448 -29.67 -16.39 -10.32
CA ASN A 448 -30.93 -15.64 -10.39
C ASN A 448 -31.07 -14.81 -11.69
N SER A 449 -30.28 -15.06 -12.73
CA SER A 449 -30.30 -14.29 -13.98
C SER A 449 -30.41 -15.17 -15.20
N LYS A 450 -31.09 -14.65 -16.25
CA LYS A 450 -31.07 -15.27 -17.58
C LYS A 450 -29.75 -15.02 -18.34
N LYS A 451 -28.94 -14.08 -17.87
CA LYS A 451 -27.68 -13.66 -18.51
C LYS A 451 -26.49 -14.31 -17.83
N THR A 452 -25.40 -14.45 -18.58
CA THR A 452 -24.11 -14.87 -18.08
C THR A 452 -23.41 -13.71 -17.34
N TYR A 453 -22.36 -14.02 -16.58
CA TYR A 453 -21.53 -13.00 -15.92
C TYR A 453 -20.95 -12.03 -16.95
N ASN A 454 -20.37 -12.56 -18.04
CA ASN A 454 -19.78 -11.74 -19.11
C ASN A 454 -20.82 -10.83 -19.78
N GLU A 455 -22.02 -11.36 -20.13
CA GLU A 455 -23.08 -10.56 -20.74
C GLU A 455 -23.53 -9.42 -19.81
N SER A 456 -23.69 -9.71 -18.53
CA SER A 456 -24.11 -8.71 -17.53
C SER A 456 -23.05 -7.61 -17.34
N ALA A 457 -21.76 -8.00 -17.29
CA ALA A 457 -20.66 -7.05 -17.16
C ALA A 457 -20.53 -6.15 -18.39
N ILE A 458 -20.61 -6.73 -19.59
CA ILE A 458 -20.54 -5.98 -20.86
C ILE A 458 -21.70 -4.98 -20.95
N GLU A 459 -22.93 -5.42 -20.67
CA GLU A 459 -24.09 -4.54 -20.67
C GLU A 459 -23.96 -3.41 -19.66
N ARG A 460 -23.44 -3.70 -18.45
CA ARG A 460 -23.22 -2.67 -17.42
C ARG A 460 -22.17 -1.66 -17.83
N LEU A 461 -21.04 -2.10 -18.42
CA LEU A 461 -20.03 -1.22 -19.00
C LEU A 461 -20.63 -0.31 -20.09
N GLN A 462 -21.42 -0.88 -20.99
CA GLN A 462 -22.08 -0.12 -22.06
C GLN A 462 -23.08 0.91 -21.51
N ARG A 463 -23.81 0.60 -20.45
CA ARG A 463 -24.70 1.58 -19.76
C ARG A 463 -23.92 2.76 -19.17
N HIS A 464 -22.68 2.54 -18.76
CA HIS A 464 -21.76 3.62 -18.34
C HIS A 464 -21.03 4.33 -19.49
N GLY A 465 -21.45 4.08 -20.75
CA GLY A 465 -20.92 4.74 -21.94
C GLY A 465 -19.62 4.13 -22.49
N TRP A 466 -19.22 2.93 -22.05
CA TRP A 466 -18.04 2.27 -22.56
C TRP A 466 -18.33 1.47 -23.84
N THR A 467 -17.47 1.60 -24.85
CA THR A 467 -17.41 0.69 -25.99
C THR A 467 -16.58 -0.52 -25.61
N VAL A 468 -17.16 -1.72 -25.74
CA VAL A 468 -16.50 -2.97 -25.32
C VAL A 468 -16.03 -3.77 -26.53
N VAL A 469 -14.72 -3.95 -26.65
CA VAL A 469 -14.07 -4.82 -27.64
C VAL A 469 -13.66 -6.10 -26.96
N GLN A 470 -14.24 -7.21 -27.37
CA GLN A 470 -14.04 -8.50 -26.71
C GLN A 470 -12.87 -9.27 -27.32
N TYR A 471 -12.01 -9.81 -26.46
CA TYR A 471 -10.92 -10.70 -26.82
C TYR A 471 -11.13 -12.04 -26.14
N THR A 472 -11.06 -13.12 -26.92
CA THR A 472 -11.21 -14.49 -26.43
C THR A 472 -10.07 -15.33 -26.98
N HIS A 473 -9.41 -16.08 -26.10
CA HIS A 473 -8.43 -17.06 -26.55
C HIS A 473 -9.11 -18.13 -27.42
N ARG A 474 -8.52 -18.42 -28.58
CA ARG A 474 -9.02 -19.46 -29.50
C ARG A 474 -8.49 -20.84 -29.06
N GLY A 475 -9.37 -21.81 -28.93
CA GLY A 475 -8.98 -23.17 -28.60
C GLY A 475 -9.36 -23.63 -27.18
N ILE A 476 -8.77 -24.74 -26.73
CA ILE A 476 -8.95 -25.30 -25.39
C ILE A 476 -8.22 -24.42 -24.35
N GLU A 477 -8.70 -24.41 -23.10
CA GLU A 477 -7.99 -23.74 -21.99
C GLU A 477 -6.53 -24.21 -21.95
N PRO A 478 -5.54 -23.28 -21.97
CA PRO A 478 -4.15 -23.67 -22.02
C PRO A 478 -3.72 -24.45 -20.77
N PRO A 479 -2.87 -25.49 -20.93
CA PRO A 479 -2.34 -26.20 -19.78
C PRO A 479 -1.60 -25.26 -18.81
N GLN A 480 -1.71 -25.53 -17.52
CA GLN A 480 -1.00 -24.74 -16.50
C GLN A 480 0.52 -24.73 -16.72
N HIS A 481 1.06 -25.83 -17.23
CA HIS A 481 2.48 -25.93 -17.60
C HIS A 481 2.89 -24.92 -18.66
N ASP A 482 2.08 -24.73 -19.70
CA ASP A 482 2.39 -23.80 -20.79
C ASP A 482 2.29 -22.34 -20.30
N LYS A 483 1.33 -22.06 -19.42
CA LYS A 483 1.24 -20.76 -18.73
C LYS A 483 2.49 -20.51 -17.87
N TYR A 484 2.98 -21.52 -17.15
CA TYR A 484 4.22 -21.44 -16.37
C TYR A 484 5.44 -21.12 -17.26
N LEU A 485 5.56 -21.79 -18.40
CA LEU A 485 6.66 -21.53 -19.37
C LEU A 485 6.57 -20.13 -19.96
N LEU A 486 5.36 -19.66 -20.28
CA LEU A 486 5.14 -18.28 -20.74
C LEU A 486 5.60 -17.26 -19.69
N TRP A 487 5.18 -17.45 -18.45
CA TRP A 487 5.61 -16.57 -17.35
C TRP A 487 7.10 -16.61 -17.10
N SER A 488 7.71 -17.80 -17.12
CA SER A 488 9.17 -17.92 -16.98
C SER A 488 9.91 -17.15 -18.07
N SER A 489 9.38 -17.14 -19.31
CA SER A 489 9.97 -16.38 -20.44
C SER A 489 9.77 -14.86 -20.28
N ILE A 490 8.58 -14.45 -19.84
CA ILE A 490 8.26 -13.02 -19.63
C ILE A 490 9.11 -12.44 -18.49
N THR A 491 9.17 -13.14 -17.35
CA THR A 491 9.88 -12.63 -16.16
C THR A 491 11.39 -12.71 -16.27
N ALA A 492 11.93 -13.59 -17.12
CA ALA A 492 13.37 -13.61 -17.41
C ALA A 492 13.85 -12.39 -18.20
N GLU A 493 12.96 -11.74 -18.97
CA GLU A 493 13.20 -10.56 -19.82
C GLU A 493 14.31 -10.70 -20.87
N THR A 494 14.84 -11.90 -21.07
CA THR A 494 15.95 -12.20 -21.98
C THR A 494 15.55 -12.27 -23.45
N ASP A 495 14.26 -12.48 -23.75
CA ASP A 495 13.72 -12.60 -25.11
C ASP A 495 12.86 -11.39 -25.46
N GLU A 496 13.33 -10.55 -26.38
CA GLU A 496 12.68 -9.29 -26.78
C GLU A 496 11.31 -9.48 -27.46
N ARG A 497 10.97 -10.70 -27.86
CA ARG A 497 9.63 -11.00 -28.41
C ARG A 497 8.54 -10.93 -27.36
N TYR A 498 8.88 -11.14 -26.09
CA TYR A 498 7.95 -10.99 -24.96
C TYR A 498 7.95 -9.57 -24.44
N PRO A 499 6.82 -9.10 -23.90
CA PRO A 499 6.74 -7.77 -23.32
C PRO A 499 7.61 -7.67 -22.04
N LEU A 500 7.92 -6.45 -21.65
CA LEU A 500 8.31 -6.16 -20.29
C LEU A 500 7.04 -6.10 -19.44
N LYS A 501 6.87 -7.01 -18.51
CA LYS A 501 5.69 -7.01 -17.62
C LYS A 501 5.98 -6.18 -16.38
N ARG A 502 5.07 -5.22 -16.09
CA ARG A 502 5.20 -4.31 -14.96
C ARG A 502 3.91 -4.25 -14.15
N PHE A 503 4.05 -4.04 -12.85
CA PHE A 503 2.93 -3.94 -11.91
C PHE A 503 3.05 -2.67 -11.09
N ASN A 504 1.96 -1.91 -11.01
CA ASN A 504 1.85 -0.80 -10.08
C ASN A 504 1.65 -1.35 -8.65
N ALA A 505 2.72 -1.49 -7.89
CA ALA A 505 2.68 -2.08 -6.56
C ALA A 505 1.87 -1.25 -5.53
N SER A 506 1.68 0.04 -5.79
CA SER A 506 0.84 0.90 -4.94
C SER A 506 -0.66 0.62 -5.08
N LYS A 507 -1.10 0.03 -6.22
CA LYS A 507 -2.51 -0.21 -6.55
C LYS A 507 -2.87 -1.67 -6.77
N CYS A 508 -1.87 -2.50 -7.15
CA CYS A 508 -2.06 -3.92 -7.47
C CYS A 508 -1.54 -4.81 -6.35
N LYS A 509 -1.85 -4.46 -5.11
CA LYS A 509 -1.37 -5.16 -3.90
C LYS A 509 -1.82 -6.61 -3.86
N TYR A 510 -3.10 -6.86 -4.08
CA TYR A 510 -3.66 -8.21 -4.00
C TYR A 510 -3.28 -9.08 -5.22
N ILE A 511 -3.12 -8.48 -6.40
CA ILE A 511 -2.51 -9.16 -7.55
C ILE A 511 -1.11 -9.66 -7.18
N LEU A 512 -0.27 -8.80 -6.61
CA LEU A 512 1.10 -9.16 -6.21
C LEU A 512 1.11 -10.19 -5.09
N ILE A 513 0.24 -10.08 -4.08
CA ILE A 513 0.10 -11.08 -3.02
C ILE A 513 -0.32 -12.43 -3.61
N SER A 514 -1.37 -12.44 -4.45
CA SER A 514 -1.85 -13.64 -5.13
C SER A 514 -0.75 -14.32 -5.94
N MET A 515 -0.02 -13.55 -6.75
CA MET A 515 1.04 -14.09 -7.61
C MET A 515 2.26 -14.56 -6.82
N ASN A 516 2.73 -13.82 -5.81
CA ASN A 516 3.88 -14.17 -4.98
C ASN A 516 3.59 -15.38 -4.07
N ASN A 517 2.34 -15.59 -3.67
CA ASN A 517 1.94 -16.70 -2.82
C ASN A 517 1.53 -17.96 -3.62
N THR A 518 1.40 -17.85 -4.94
CA THR A 518 1.08 -18.99 -5.79
C THR A 518 2.29 -19.92 -5.91
N ARG A 519 2.21 -21.08 -5.25
CA ARG A 519 3.26 -22.09 -5.30
C ARG A 519 3.16 -22.92 -6.58
N VAL A 520 4.30 -23.41 -7.03
CA VAL A 520 4.36 -24.42 -8.09
C VAL A 520 4.27 -25.82 -7.48
N ARG A 521 3.56 -26.72 -8.14
CA ARG A 521 3.58 -28.16 -7.86
C ARG A 521 3.85 -28.92 -9.13
N THR A 522 4.37 -30.13 -9.00
CA THR A 522 4.51 -31.06 -10.12
C THR A 522 3.34 -32.03 -10.09
N ASN A 523 2.64 -32.18 -11.22
CA ASN A 523 1.59 -33.19 -11.35
C ASN A 523 2.16 -34.59 -11.57
N SER A 524 1.27 -35.61 -11.64
CA SER A 524 1.64 -37.01 -11.86
C SER A 524 2.40 -37.26 -13.17
N SER A 525 2.33 -36.35 -14.13
CA SER A 525 3.02 -36.42 -15.43
C SER A 525 4.34 -35.63 -15.45
N GLY A 526 4.82 -35.15 -14.30
CA GLY A 526 6.04 -34.34 -14.20
C GLY A 526 5.92 -32.90 -14.71
N LYS A 527 4.72 -32.41 -14.97
CA LYS A 527 4.46 -31.05 -15.46
C LYS A 527 4.18 -30.08 -14.31
N TRP A 528 4.63 -28.83 -14.50
CA TRP A 528 4.44 -27.76 -13.53
C TRP A 528 3.02 -27.23 -13.56
N GLU A 529 2.42 -27.04 -12.39
CA GLU A 529 1.07 -26.51 -12.20
C GLU A 529 1.02 -25.56 -11.03
N LYS A 530 0.02 -24.66 -11.01
CA LYS A 530 -0.29 -23.87 -9.81
C LYS A 530 -0.80 -24.77 -8.70
N ASP A 531 -0.33 -24.53 -7.49
CA ASP A 531 -0.96 -25.10 -6.30
C ASP A 531 -2.22 -24.32 -5.96
N LYS A 532 -3.36 -24.84 -6.36
CA LYS A 532 -4.69 -24.26 -6.14
C LYS A 532 -5.35 -24.69 -4.82
N ARG A 533 -4.60 -25.28 -3.89
CA ARG A 533 -5.15 -25.67 -2.58
C ARG A 533 -5.62 -24.47 -1.78
N SER A 534 -5.04 -23.29 -2.00
CA SER A 534 -5.48 -22.02 -1.41
C SER A 534 -6.93 -21.68 -1.75
N GLU A 535 -7.41 -21.98 -2.97
CA GLU A 535 -8.80 -21.71 -3.39
C GLU A 535 -9.85 -22.56 -2.65
N ARG A 536 -9.43 -23.69 -2.07
CA ARG A 536 -10.30 -24.64 -1.34
C ARG A 536 -10.16 -24.52 0.17
N ASN A 537 -9.34 -23.60 0.62
CA ASN A 537 -9.10 -23.37 2.03
C ASN A 537 -9.93 -22.19 2.51
N ASP A 538 -11.02 -22.46 3.21
CA ASP A 538 -11.92 -21.43 3.77
C ASP A 538 -11.22 -20.40 4.67
N SER A 539 -9.95 -20.67 5.06
CA SER A 539 -9.12 -19.74 5.81
C SER A 539 -8.27 -18.81 4.94
N ILE A 540 -8.32 -18.92 3.62
CA ILE A 540 -7.62 -18.04 2.67
C ILE A 540 -8.66 -17.20 1.94
N LEU A 541 -8.49 -15.87 1.94
CA LEU A 541 -9.38 -15.00 1.21
C LEU A 541 -9.30 -15.25 -0.29
N PRO A 542 -10.45 -15.17 -0.99
CA PRO A 542 -10.46 -15.30 -2.44
C PRO A 542 -9.51 -14.35 -3.16
N GLU A 543 -9.35 -13.09 -2.72
CA GLU A 543 -8.44 -12.12 -3.33
C GLU A 543 -6.94 -12.40 -3.12
N GLU A 544 -6.61 -13.30 -2.24
CA GLU A 544 -5.23 -13.71 -1.95
C GLU A 544 -4.94 -15.14 -2.40
N ALA A 545 -5.98 -15.86 -2.77
CA ALA A 545 -5.87 -17.10 -3.50
C ALA A 545 -5.39 -16.82 -4.94
N THR A 546 -5.41 -17.81 -5.80
CA THR A 546 -4.84 -17.68 -7.16
C THR A 546 -5.71 -16.89 -8.14
N HIS A 547 -6.86 -16.38 -7.72
CA HIS A 547 -7.86 -15.72 -8.58
C HIS A 547 -7.34 -14.49 -9.32
N PHE A 548 -6.66 -13.58 -8.62
CA PHE A 548 -6.06 -12.42 -9.27
C PHE A 548 -4.95 -12.83 -10.25
N GLY A 549 -4.13 -13.83 -9.87
CA GLY A 549 -3.15 -14.41 -10.77
C GLY A 549 -3.82 -15.03 -12.01
N ASP A 550 -5.02 -15.61 -11.88
CA ASP A 550 -5.79 -16.15 -13.01
C ASP A 550 -6.35 -15.05 -13.93
N CYS A 551 -6.76 -13.88 -13.40
CA CYS A 551 -7.10 -12.71 -14.24
C CYS A 551 -5.93 -12.32 -15.13
N VAL A 552 -4.75 -12.11 -14.53
CA VAL A 552 -3.54 -11.70 -15.25
C VAL A 552 -3.14 -12.78 -16.27
N ASP A 553 -3.18 -14.06 -15.90
CA ASP A 553 -2.86 -15.17 -16.79
C ASP A 553 -3.74 -15.21 -18.06
N LYS A 554 -5.04 -15.04 -17.90
CA LYS A 554 -6.00 -15.07 -19.02
C LYS A 554 -5.70 -13.97 -20.04
N ARG A 555 -5.45 -12.75 -19.55
CA ARG A 555 -5.09 -11.62 -20.41
C ARG A 555 -3.73 -11.83 -21.08
N VAL A 556 -2.71 -12.14 -20.29
CA VAL A 556 -1.33 -12.34 -20.77
C VAL A 556 -1.28 -13.52 -21.77
N TRP A 557 -1.95 -14.61 -21.48
CA TRP A 557 -2.01 -15.74 -22.42
C TRP A 557 -2.72 -15.38 -23.73
N THR A 558 -3.86 -14.70 -23.66
CA THR A 558 -4.60 -14.28 -24.85
C THR A 558 -3.77 -13.37 -25.76
N LYS A 559 -2.88 -12.54 -25.18
CA LYS A 559 -2.02 -11.63 -25.92
C LYS A 559 -0.73 -12.27 -26.43
N TYR A 560 -0.09 -13.10 -25.64
CA TYR A 560 1.30 -13.51 -25.87
C TYR A 560 1.49 -15.03 -25.96
N GLY A 561 0.49 -15.83 -25.69
CA GLY A 561 0.57 -17.29 -25.74
C GLY A 561 0.97 -17.85 -27.11
N ASP A 562 0.57 -17.18 -28.20
CA ASP A 562 0.95 -17.56 -29.56
C ASP A 562 2.47 -17.47 -29.81
N ILE A 563 3.20 -16.64 -29.06
CA ILE A 563 4.67 -16.53 -29.17
C ILE A 563 5.30 -17.85 -28.74
N LEU A 564 4.80 -18.43 -27.64
CA LEU A 564 5.28 -19.71 -27.10
C LEU A 564 4.95 -20.87 -28.07
N THR A 565 3.73 -20.93 -28.58
CA THR A 565 3.25 -22.03 -29.43
C THR A 565 3.92 -22.05 -30.81
N LYS A 566 4.18 -20.86 -31.41
CA LYS A 566 4.91 -20.76 -32.68
C LYS A 566 6.37 -21.23 -32.57
N ARG A 567 6.98 -21.17 -31.38
CA ARG A 567 8.34 -21.67 -31.14
C ARG A 567 8.42 -23.19 -31.19
N THR A 568 7.40 -23.89 -30.75
CA THR A 568 7.31 -25.34 -30.75
C THR A 568 7.19 -25.91 -32.18
N PHE A 569 6.49 -25.23 -33.07
CA PHE A 569 6.34 -25.64 -34.47
C PHE A 569 7.63 -25.51 -35.32
N PHE A 570 8.53 -24.59 -34.96
CA PHE A 570 9.79 -24.43 -35.70
C PHE A 570 10.90 -25.39 -35.27
N VAL A 571 10.79 -26.01 -34.09
CA VAL A 571 11.75 -27.00 -33.60
C VAL A 571 11.47 -28.37 -34.18
N ASP A 572 10.18 -28.74 -34.39
CA ASP A 572 9.78 -30.03 -35.01
C ASP A 572 9.99 -30.09 -36.53
N ALA A 573 10.17 -28.97 -37.19
CA ALA A 573 10.40 -28.93 -38.65
C ALA A 573 11.90 -29.02 -39.03
N ARG A 574 12.81 -29.28 -38.09
CA ARG A 574 14.25 -29.44 -38.32
C ARG A 574 14.84 -30.75 -37.81
N ILE A 575 14.02 -31.80 -37.68
CA ILE A 575 14.50 -33.17 -37.48
C ILE A 575 14.22 -34.00 -38.74
#